data_12f8fea09ca81b92b18bb551a17ea276
#
_entry.id   12f8fea09ca81b92b18bb551a17ea276
#
_cell.length_a   1.000
_cell.length_b   1.000
_cell.length_c   1.000
_cell.angle_alpha   90.00
_cell.angle_beta   90.00
_cell.angle_gamma   90.00
#
_symmetry.space_group_name_H-M   'P 1'
#
loop_
_entity.id
_entity.type
_entity.pdbx_description
1 polymer ?
#
loop_
_entity_poly.entity_id
_entity_poly.type
_entity_poly.pdbx_seq_one_letter_code
_entity_poly.pdbx_strand_id
1 'polypeptide(L)'
;MLIARGDEYLARSDVTAARLFYRRAFDGGSIAAATAMGSTFDPIIFEQRNIRGVRADPAEALQWYRRAAQLGDADADTRGLALIAYLRGRAANGDAEARAVLERALR
;
A
#
# COMPACT_ATOMS: atom_id res chain seq x y z
N MET A 1 4.80 9.92 -18.12
CA MET A 1 4.32 8.63 -17.60
C MET A 1 3.67 8.85 -16.25
N LEU A 2 2.46 8.36 -16.07
CA LEU A 2 1.68 8.62 -14.86
C LEU A 2 2.29 7.99 -13.60
N ILE A 3 2.80 6.77 -13.70
CA ILE A 3 3.44 6.11 -12.54
C ILE A 3 4.67 6.88 -12.10
N ALA A 4 5.52 7.30 -13.02
CA ALA A 4 6.72 8.06 -12.70
C ALA A 4 6.36 9.40 -12.02
N ARG A 5 5.30 10.06 -12.45
CA ARG A 5 4.81 11.29 -11.79
C ARG A 5 4.34 11.01 -10.37
N GLY A 6 3.60 9.92 -10.20
CA GLY A 6 3.20 9.48 -8.86
C GLY A 6 4.40 9.24 -7.96
N ASP A 7 5.42 8.56 -8.48
CA ASP A 7 6.65 8.27 -7.73
C ASP A 7 7.38 9.55 -7.30
N GLU A 8 7.42 10.56 -8.18
CA GLU A 8 8.02 11.85 -7.84
C GLU A 8 7.30 12.52 -6.67
N TYR A 9 5.97 12.52 -6.68
CA TYR A 9 5.20 13.10 -5.59
C TYR A 9 5.34 12.29 -4.29
N LEU A 10 5.37 10.97 -4.38
CA LEU A 10 5.56 10.13 -3.20
C LEU A 10 6.92 10.39 -2.56
N ALA A 11 7.96 10.59 -3.36
CA ALA A 11 9.30 10.93 -2.87
C ALA A 11 9.32 12.27 -2.11
N ARG A 12 8.37 13.14 -2.37
CA ARG A 12 8.20 14.42 -1.66
C ARG A 12 7.21 14.34 -0.49
N SER A 13 6.77 13.15 -0.14
CA SER A 13 5.70 12.90 0.83
C SER A 13 4.36 13.53 0.44
N ASP A 14 4.16 13.87 -0.83
CA ASP A 14 2.86 14.33 -1.32
C ASP A 14 2.02 13.13 -1.74
N VAL A 15 1.47 12.46 -0.74
CA VAL A 15 0.74 11.22 -0.91
C VAL A 15 -0.56 11.43 -1.70
N THR A 16 -1.24 12.55 -1.47
CA THR A 16 -2.48 12.88 -2.18
C THR A 16 -2.25 13.00 -3.68
N ALA A 17 -1.21 13.72 -4.09
CA ALA A 17 -0.87 13.86 -5.50
C ALA A 17 -0.42 12.52 -6.10
N ALA A 18 0.39 11.75 -5.35
CA ALA A 18 0.83 10.43 -5.79
C ALA A 18 -0.36 9.51 -6.10
N ARG A 19 -1.34 9.47 -5.18
CA ARG A 19 -2.56 8.68 -5.36
C ARG A 19 -3.35 9.09 -6.60
N LEU A 20 -3.41 10.38 -6.87
CA LEU A 20 -4.11 10.88 -8.05
C LEU A 20 -3.49 10.32 -9.35
N PHE A 21 -2.17 10.38 -9.48
CA PHE A 21 -1.50 9.88 -10.67
C PHE A 21 -1.55 8.36 -10.78
N TYR A 22 -1.37 7.64 -9.68
CA TYR A 22 -1.49 6.18 -9.68
C TYR A 22 -2.91 5.74 -10.03
N ARG A 23 -3.92 6.44 -9.51
CA ARG A 23 -5.31 6.13 -9.83
C ARG A 23 -5.60 6.31 -11.31
N ARG A 24 -5.12 7.40 -11.89
CA ARG A 24 -5.27 7.63 -13.34
C ARG A 24 -4.58 6.54 -14.16
N ALA A 25 -3.38 6.14 -13.75
CA ALA A 25 -2.65 5.06 -14.42
C ALA A 25 -3.42 3.74 -14.33
N PHE A 26 -3.98 3.42 -13.16
CA PHE A 26 -4.78 2.22 -12.95
C PHE A 26 -6.04 2.24 -13.81
N ASP A 27 -6.76 3.35 -13.84
CA ASP A 27 -7.96 3.52 -14.64
C ASP A 27 -7.66 3.39 -16.15
N GLY A 28 -6.44 3.72 -16.55
CA GLY A 28 -5.94 3.55 -17.92
C GLY A 28 -5.42 2.13 -18.23
N GLY A 29 -5.53 1.20 -17.29
CA GLY A 29 -5.18 -0.20 -17.50
C GLY A 29 -3.85 -0.67 -16.92
N SER A 30 -3.16 0.16 -16.15
CA SER A 30 -1.88 -0.24 -15.54
C SER A 30 -2.10 -1.07 -14.27
N ILE A 31 -1.75 -2.35 -14.33
CA ILE A 31 -1.80 -3.24 -13.16
C ILE A 31 -0.76 -2.80 -12.11
N ALA A 32 0.44 -2.41 -12.56
CA ALA A 32 1.49 -1.93 -11.66
C ALA A 32 1.04 -0.71 -10.83
N ALA A 33 0.13 0.10 -11.36
CA ALA A 33 -0.40 1.25 -10.65
C ALA A 33 -1.28 0.83 -9.46
N ALA A 34 -1.93 -0.33 -9.51
CA ALA A 34 -2.67 -0.85 -8.36
C ALA A 34 -1.73 -1.19 -7.20
N THR A 35 -0.58 -1.79 -7.49
CA THR A 35 0.47 -2.05 -6.49
C THR A 35 1.01 -0.74 -5.93
N ALA A 36 1.27 0.24 -6.79
CA ALA A 36 1.71 1.55 -6.37
C ALA A 36 0.68 2.25 -5.47
N MET A 37 -0.61 2.12 -5.78
CA MET A 37 -1.67 2.62 -4.90
C MET A 37 -1.57 1.98 -3.51
N GLY A 38 -1.37 0.68 -3.43
CA GLY A 38 -1.18 0.00 -2.15
C GLY A 38 -0.02 0.58 -1.35
N SER A 39 1.08 0.90 -2.01
CA SER A 39 2.25 1.48 -1.35
C SER A 39 1.96 2.85 -0.72
N THR A 40 1.00 3.59 -1.24
CA THR A 40 0.62 4.91 -0.67
C THR A 40 -0.16 4.81 0.63
N PHE A 41 -0.53 3.61 1.05
CA PHE A 41 -1.22 3.34 2.32
C PHE A 41 -0.38 2.46 3.25
N ASP A 42 0.72 1.91 2.77
CA ASP A 42 1.50 0.86 3.43
C ASP A 42 2.44 1.44 4.49
N PRO A 43 2.26 1.10 5.78
CA PRO A 43 3.12 1.60 6.84
C PRO A 43 4.59 1.19 6.66
N ILE A 44 4.88 0.06 6.03
CA ILE A 44 6.27 -0.35 5.75
C ILE A 44 6.93 0.65 4.80
N ILE A 45 6.22 1.03 3.74
CA ILE A 45 6.71 2.01 2.76
C ILE A 45 6.88 3.38 3.42
N PHE A 46 5.93 3.78 4.28
CA PHE A 46 6.00 5.04 5.00
C PHE A 46 7.27 5.11 5.88
N GLU A 47 7.58 4.02 6.58
CA GLU A 47 8.80 3.94 7.39
C GLU A 47 10.06 3.97 6.53
N GLN A 48 10.10 3.15 5.46
CA GLN A 48 11.28 3.06 4.59
C GLN A 48 11.59 4.37 3.89
N ARG A 49 10.56 5.11 3.48
CA ARG A 49 10.70 6.36 2.73
C ARG A 49 10.58 7.60 3.59
N ASN A 50 10.42 7.42 4.90
CA ASN A 50 10.27 8.53 5.85
C ASN A 50 9.14 9.49 5.44
N ILE A 51 8.00 8.93 5.04
CA ILE A 51 6.82 9.70 4.65
C ILE A 51 6.16 10.23 5.92
N ARG A 52 5.89 11.53 5.94
CA ARG A 52 5.31 12.23 7.09
C ARG A 52 4.08 13.02 6.70
N GLY A 53 3.30 13.41 7.69
CA GLY A 53 2.13 14.28 7.51
C GLY A 53 0.88 13.56 7.02
N VAL A 54 0.97 12.26 6.76
CA VAL A 54 -0.14 11.44 6.31
C VAL A 54 -0.14 10.14 7.12
N ARG A 55 -1.32 9.69 7.49
CA ARG A 55 -1.47 8.44 8.22
C ARG A 55 -1.52 7.25 7.26
N ALA A 56 -0.79 6.19 7.56
CA ALA A 56 -0.88 4.94 6.83
C ALA A 56 -2.22 4.25 7.11
N ASP A 57 -2.67 3.43 6.16
CA ASP A 57 -3.90 2.66 6.28
C ASP A 57 -3.64 1.23 5.78
N PRO A 58 -3.19 0.34 6.66
CA PRO A 58 -2.81 -1.01 6.24
C PRO A 58 -3.97 -1.81 5.66
N ALA A 59 -5.21 -1.58 6.10
CA ALA A 59 -6.36 -2.26 5.53
C ALA A 59 -6.54 -1.90 4.05
N GLU A 60 -6.44 -0.62 3.72
CA GLU A 60 -6.54 -0.14 2.35
C GLU A 60 -5.36 -0.65 1.50
N ALA A 61 -4.14 -0.65 2.07
CA ALA A 61 -2.97 -1.20 1.39
C ALA A 61 -3.19 -2.66 0.99
N LEU A 62 -3.70 -3.49 1.92
CA LEU A 62 -3.96 -4.90 1.64
C LEU A 62 -5.01 -5.09 0.54
N GLN A 63 -6.04 -4.26 0.49
CA GLN A 63 -7.05 -4.34 -0.56
C GLN A 63 -6.43 -4.09 -1.94
N TRP A 64 -5.60 -3.06 -2.06
CA TRP A 64 -4.93 -2.75 -3.31
C TRP A 64 -3.95 -3.85 -3.72
N TYR A 65 -3.14 -4.35 -2.79
CA TYR A 65 -2.20 -5.43 -3.07
C TYR A 65 -2.91 -6.70 -3.52
N ARG A 66 -4.01 -7.06 -2.88
CA ARG A 66 -4.82 -8.21 -3.29
C ARG A 66 -5.37 -8.04 -4.69
N ARG A 67 -5.90 -6.87 -4.97
CA ARG A 67 -6.45 -6.58 -6.30
C ARG A 67 -5.38 -6.69 -7.37
N ALA A 68 -4.22 -6.09 -7.13
CA ALA A 68 -3.09 -6.16 -8.06
C ALA A 68 -2.59 -7.60 -8.25
N ALA A 69 -2.48 -8.36 -7.16
CA ALA A 69 -2.06 -9.77 -7.23
C ALA A 69 -3.05 -10.62 -8.03
N GLN A 70 -4.35 -10.39 -7.85
CA GLN A 70 -5.39 -11.08 -8.64
C GLN A 70 -5.30 -10.75 -10.12
N LEU A 71 -4.82 -9.56 -10.45
CA LEU A 71 -4.60 -9.14 -11.83
C LEU A 71 -3.25 -9.62 -12.39
N GLY A 72 -2.45 -10.31 -11.58
CA GLY A 72 -1.22 -10.96 -12.04
C GLY A 72 0.08 -10.27 -11.62
N ASP A 73 0.05 -9.28 -10.75
CA ASP A 73 1.28 -8.61 -10.28
C ASP A 73 1.90 -9.37 -9.11
N ALA A 74 2.99 -10.09 -9.38
CA ALA A 74 3.72 -10.86 -8.37
C ALA A 74 4.34 -9.96 -7.28
N ASP A 75 4.71 -8.72 -7.60
CA ASP A 75 5.24 -7.78 -6.62
C ASP A 75 4.19 -7.42 -5.56
N ALA A 76 2.94 -7.29 -5.99
CA ALA A 76 1.83 -7.03 -5.06
C ALA A 76 1.62 -8.18 -4.08
N ASP A 77 1.75 -9.42 -4.56
CA ASP A 77 1.65 -10.59 -3.68
C ASP A 77 2.74 -10.57 -2.62
N THR A 78 3.97 -10.31 -3.02
CA THR A 78 5.12 -10.19 -2.11
C THR A 78 4.91 -9.09 -1.07
N ARG A 79 4.46 -7.92 -1.50
CA ARG A 79 4.21 -6.79 -0.60
C ARG A 79 3.05 -7.06 0.36
N GLY A 80 2.01 -7.71 -0.11
CA GLY A 80 0.88 -8.11 0.73
C GLY A 80 1.30 -9.07 1.84
N LEU A 81 2.11 -10.08 1.51
CA LEU A 81 2.64 -11.02 2.49
C LEU A 81 3.55 -10.32 3.50
N ALA A 82 4.40 -9.40 3.06
CA ALA A 82 5.26 -8.62 3.95
C ALA A 82 4.44 -7.77 4.92
N LEU A 83 3.36 -7.16 4.43
CA LEU A 83 2.49 -6.33 5.27
C LEU A 83 1.76 -7.17 6.31
N ILE A 84 1.28 -8.35 5.94
CA ILE A 84 0.65 -9.28 6.89
C ILE A 84 1.65 -9.67 7.99
N ALA A 85 2.89 -10.00 7.63
CA ALA A 85 3.93 -10.33 8.61
C ALA A 85 4.22 -9.16 9.55
N TYR A 86 4.30 -7.96 9.00
CA TYR A 86 4.49 -6.73 9.79
C TYR A 86 3.35 -6.55 10.79
N LEU A 87 2.11 -6.70 10.34
CA LEU A 87 0.93 -6.54 11.21
C LEU A 87 0.87 -7.61 12.29
N ARG A 88 1.26 -8.85 11.98
CA ARG A 88 1.33 -9.92 12.99
C ARG A 88 2.33 -9.59 14.09
N GLY A 89 3.48 -9.05 13.73
CA GLY A 89 4.47 -8.61 14.71
C GLY A 89 3.93 -7.52 15.62
N ARG A 90 3.26 -6.54 15.04
CA ARG A 90 2.65 -5.45 15.82
C ARG A 90 1.52 -5.94 16.72
N ALA A 91 0.67 -6.82 16.22
CA ALA A 91 -0.42 -7.40 17.00
C ALA A 91 0.13 -8.21 18.18
N ALA A 92 1.20 -8.95 17.99
CA ALA A 92 1.88 -9.70 19.05
C ALA A 92 2.43 -8.78 20.14
N ASN A 93 2.75 -7.54 19.79
CA ASN A 93 3.23 -6.52 20.73
C ASN A 93 2.10 -5.63 21.30
N GLY A 94 0.85 -6.04 21.12
CA GLY A 94 -0.30 -5.36 21.73
C GLY A 94 -0.98 -4.30 20.89
N ASP A 95 -0.64 -4.18 19.59
CA ASP A 95 -1.30 -3.22 18.69
C ASP A 95 -2.69 -3.73 18.32
N ALA A 96 -3.72 -3.14 18.94
CA ALA A 96 -5.12 -3.55 18.73
C ALA A 96 -5.61 -3.25 17.31
N GLU A 97 -5.15 -2.16 16.71
CA GLU A 97 -5.50 -1.82 15.32
C GLU A 97 -4.94 -2.85 14.34
N ALA A 98 -3.68 -3.25 14.51
CA ALA A 98 -3.07 -4.28 13.69
C ALA A 98 -3.83 -5.60 13.81
N ARG A 99 -4.24 -5.97 15.02
CA ARG A 99 -5.04 -7.18 15.24
C ARG A 99 -6.37 -7.11 14.51
N ALA A 100 -7.07 -5.97 14.60
CA ALA A 100 -8.36 -5.78 13.93
C ALA A 100 -8.24 -5.85 12.41
N VAL A 101 -7.18 -5.27 11.85
CA VAL A 101 -6.92 -5.34 10.40
C VAL A 101 -6.70 -6.79 9.97
N LEU A 102 -5.89 -7.54 10.72
CA LEU A 102 -5.63 -8.95 10.42
C LEU A 102 -6.88 -9.79 10.49
N GLU A 103 -7.71 -9.61 11.50
CA GLU A 103 -8.96 -10.37 11.66
C GLU A 103 -9.87 -10.19 10.45
N ARG A 104 -9.99 -8.98 9.93
CA ARG A 104 -10.78 -8.70 8.73
C ARG A 104 -10.12 -9.24 7.47
N ALA A 105 -8.82 -9.10 7.36
CA ALA A 105 -8.08 -9.49 6.17
C ALA A 105 -7.99 -11.01 5.99
N LEU A 106 -8.00 -11.77 7.08
CA LEU A 106 -7.80 -13.22 7.07
C LEU A 106 -9.11 -14.01 7.23
N ARG A 107 -10.24 -13.36 7.11
CA ARG A 107 -11.56 -14.02 7.13
C ARG A 107 -11.82 -14.83 5.86
#